data_c0b261445f9f262369a43a6eb6dab055
#
_entry.id   c0b261445f9f262369a43a6eb6dab055
#
_cell.length_a   1.000
_cell.length_b   1.000
_cell.length_c   1.000
_cell.angle_alpha   90.00
_cell.angle_beta   90.00
_cell.angle_gamma   90.00
#
_symmetry.space_group_name_H-M   'P 1'
#
loop_
_entity.id
_entity.type
_entity.pdbx_description
1 polymer ?
#
loop_
_entity_poly.entity_id
_entity_poly.type
_entity_poly.pdbx_seq_one_letter_code
_entity_poly.pdbx_strand_id
1 'polypeptide(L)'
;MAERYYTTSTAFLEALAEAGVRYVFANLGSDHPGLIEALAQLTAGDGVAGFPQVIICPHETVAVSAAHAYAMVTGEPQAVIVHVDVGTQNLGGGVSNYRFGEVG
;
A
#
# COMPACT_ATOMS: atom_id res chain seq x y z
N MET A 1 -17.80 -13.11 -18.21
CA MET A 1 -16.68 -13.20 -17.26
C MET A 1 -15.55 -12.31 -17.73
N ALA A 2 -15.08 -11.46 -16.87
CA ALA A 2 -14.00 -10.57 -17.24
C ALA A 2 -12.67 -11.33 -17.29
N GLU A 3 -11.91 -11.11 -18.34
CA GLU A 3 -10.56 -11.63 -18.42
C GLU A 3 -9.66 -10.90 -17.43
N ARG A 4 -8.77 -11.64 -16.81
CA ARG A 4 -7.76 -11.07 -15.96
C ARG A 4 -6.50 -10.83 -16.76
N TYR A 5 -6.07 -9.58 -16.81
CA TYR A 5 -4.84 -9.21 -17.49
C TYR A 5 -3.71 -9.09 -16.48
N TYR A 6 -2.56 -9.63 -16.87
CA TYR A 6 -1.35 -9.46 -16.08
C TYR A 6 -0.68 -8.16 -16.51
N THR A 7 -0.70 -7.17 -15.62
CA THR A 7 -0.17 -5.82 -15.87
C THR A 7 1.00 -5.53 -14.96
N THR A 8 1.64 -4.40 -15.18
CA THR A 8 2.68 -3.91 -14.26
C THR A 8 2.14 -3.75 -12.83
N SER A 9 0.90 -3.26 -12.72
CA SER A 9 0.27 -3.13 -11.40
C SER A 9 0.07 -4.49 -10.73
N THR A 10 -0.33 -5.51 -11.48
CA THR A 10 -0.46 -6.87 -10.96
C THR A 10 0.90 -7.39 -10.48
N ALA A 11 1.94 -7.19 -11.29
CA ALA A 11 3.30 -7.61 -10.93
C ALA A 11 3.79 -6.92 -9.65
N PHE A 12 3.47 -5.62 -9.51
CA PHE A 12 3.82 -4.87 -8.32
C PHE A 12 3.14 -5.44 -7.07
N LEU A 13 1.85 -5.74 -7.16
CA LEU A 13 1.11 -6.32 -6.03
C LEU A 13 1.64 -7.72 -5.67
N GLU A 14 1.98 -8.52 -6.67
CA GLU A 14 2.62 -9.82 -6.42
C GLU A 14 3.96 -9.67 -5.69
N ALA A 15 4.76 -8.71 -6.12
CA ALA A 15 6.06 -8.46 -5.49
C ALA A 15 5.89 -8.06 -4.03
N LEU A 16 4.90 -7.23 -3.71
CA LEU A 16 4.60 -6.87 -2.33
C LEU A 16 4.19 -8.10 -1.51
N ALA A 17 3.36 -8.95 -2.07
CA ALA A 17 2.92 -10.16 -1.40
C ALA A 17 4.11 -11.10 -1.12
N GLU A 18 5.00 -11.27 -2.09
CA GLU A 18 6.20 -12.09 -1.93
C GLU A 18 7.16 -11.52 -0.89
N ALA A 19 7.20 -10.20 -0.76
CA ALA A 19 8.02 -9.54 0.24
C ALA A 19 7.43 -9.63 1.65
N GLY A 20 6.24 -10.20 1.80
CA GLY A 20 5.59 -10.34 3.10
C GLY A 20 4.70 -9.18 3.50
N VAL A 21 4.40 -8.28 2.58
CA VAL A 21 3.53 -7.14 2.85
C VAL A 21 2.09 -7.62 2.92
N ARG A 22 1.44 -7.41 4.06
CA ARG A 22 0.04 -7.79 4.27
C ARG A 22 -0.94 -6.66 3.99
N TYR A 23 -0.51 -5.44 4.24
CA TYR A 23 -1.38 -4.26 4.13
C TYR A 23 -0.69 -3.17 3.36
N VAL A 24 -1.48 -2.50 2.54
CA VAL A 24 -1.07 -1.27 1.85
C VAL A 24 -1.93 -0.15 2.42
N PHE A 25 -1.32 0.75 3.16
CA PHE A 25 -2.01 1.91 3.70
C PHE A 25 -1.97 3.00 2.65
N ALA A 26 -3.13 3.43 2.17
CA ALA A 26 -3.19 4.16 0.92
C ALA A 26 -4.09 5.39 1.00
N ASN A 27 -3.63 6.45 0.36
CA ASN A 27 -4.44 7.61 0.00
C ASN A 27 -4.22 7.81 -1.49
N LEU A 28 -5.15 7.28 -2.30
CA LEU A 28 -4.97 7.17 -3.74
C LEU A 28 -5.51 8.39 -4.48
N GLY A 29 -4.96 8.65 -5.65
CA GLY A 29 -5.38 9.76 -6.48
C GLY A 29 -5.45 9.37 -7.95
N SER A 30 -5.54 10.38 -8.80
CA SER A 30 -5.73 10.20 -10.25
C SER A 30 -4.55 9.54 -10.96
N ASP A 31 -3.44 9.36 -10.29
CA ASP A 31 -2.26 8.67 -10.82
C ASP A 31 -2.27 7.15 -10.53
N HIS A 32 -3.33 6.63 -9.91
CA HIS A 32 -3.40 5.23 -9.49
C HIS A 32 -4.51 4.39 -10.18
N PRO A 33 -5.07 4.76 -11.35
CA PRO A 33 -6.17 3.96 -11.93
C PRO A 33 -5.76 2.53 -12.25
N GLY A 34 -4.55 2.32 -12.74
CA GLY A 34 -4.07 0.97 -13.08
C GLY A 34 -3.96 0.09 -11.84
N LEU A 35 -3.50 0.66 -10.73
CA LEU A 35 -3.41 -0.07 -9.48
C LEU A 35 -4.80 -0.40 -8.93
N ILE A 36 -5.73 0.55 -8.99
CA ILE A 36 -7.10 0.35 -8.54
C ILE A 36 -7.77 -0.76 -9.37
N GLU A 37 -7.57 -0.74 -10.68
CA GLU A 37 -8.11 -1.77 -11.56
C GLU A 37 -7.54 -3.15 -11.24
N ALA A 38 -6.25 -3.25 -11.01
CA ALA A 38 -5.61 -4.51 -10.64
C ALA A 38 -6.15 -5.03 -9.31
N LEU A 39 -6.33 -4.15 -8.33
CA LEU A 39 -6.91 -4.53 -7.05
C LEU A 39 -8.35 -5.03 -7.21
N ALA A 40 -9.14 -4.36 -8.05
CA ALA A 40 -10.52 -4.77 -8.32
C ALA A 40 -10.56 -6.17 -8.93
N GLN A 41 -9.68 -6.47 -9.88
CA GLN A 41 -9.60 -7.79 -10.51
C GLN A 41 -9.19 -8.87 -9.51
N LEU A 42 -8.24 -8.57 -8.65
CA LEU A 42 -7.73 -9.54 -7.68
C LEU A 42 -8.72 -9.82 -6.55
N THR A 43 -9.57 -8.87 -6.23
CA THR A 43 -10.56 -9.02 -5.17
C THR A 43 -11.93 -9.44 -5.69
N ALA A 44 -12.14 -9.43 -7.00
CA ALA A 44 -13.41 -9.86 -7.60
C ALA A 44 -13.56 -11.38 -7.50
N GLY A 45 -14.79 -11.81 -7.38
CA GLY A 45 -15.09 -13.25 -7.36
C GLY A 45 -14.43 -13.94 -6.17
N ASP A 46 -13.59 -14.90 -6.47
CA ASP A 46 -12.97 -15.75 -5.44
C ASP A 46 -11.83 -15.06 -4.69
N GLY A 47 -11.38 -13.93 -5.19
CA GLY A 47 -10.20 -13.28 -4.66
C GLY A 47 -8.94 -14.10 -4.92
N VAL A 48 -7.80 -13.56 -4.54
CA VAL A 48 -6.53 -14.28 -4.62
C VAL A 48 -5.86 -14.20 -3.27
N ALA A 49 -5.72 -15.34 -2.61
CA ALA A 49 -5.11 -15.42 -1.30
C ALA A 49 -3.65 -14.97 -1.37
N GLY A 50 -3.22 -14.24 -0.36
CA GLY A 50 -1.84 -13.80 -0.23
C GLY A 50 -1.56 -12.39 -0.76
N PHE A 51 -2.49 -11.78 -1.49
CA PHE A 51 -2.32 -10.41 -1.93
C PHE A 51 -2.58 -9.42 -0.79
N PRO A 52 -1.86 -8.29 -0.77
CA PRO A 52 -2.06 -7.30 0.28
C PRO A 52 -3.47 -6.73 0.27
N GLN A 53 -4.01 -6.49 1.44
CA GLN A 53 -5.26 -5.75 1.59
C GLN A 53 -4.95 -4.26 1.60
N VAL A 54 -5.79 -3.49 0.92
CA VAL A 54 -5.65 -2.03 0.88
C VAL A 54 -6.52 -1.42 1.97
N ILE A 55 -5.91 -0.60 2.80
CA ILE A 55 -6.61 0.16 3.84
C ILE A 55 -6.55 1.62 3.43
N ILE A 56 -7.70 2.18 3.12
CA ILE A 56 -7.81 3.57 2.72
C ILE A 56 -7.70 4.45 3.95
N CYS A 57 -6.77 5.39 3.90
CA CYS A 57 -6.52 6.32 4.99
C CYS A 57 -6.95 7.72 4.55
N PRO A 58 -7.61 8.49 5.44
CA PRO A 58 -8.11 9.81 5.06
C PRO A 58 -7.02 10.86 4.89
N HIS A 59 -5.82 10.58 5.36
CA HIS A 59 -4.69 11.50 5.25
C HIS A 59 -3.39 10.71 5.19
N GLU A 60 -2.42 11.25 4.51
CA GLU A 60 -1.13 10.58 4.30
C GLU A 60 -0.37 10.34 5.60
N THR A 61 -0.46 11.28 6.54
CA THR A 61 0.16 11.11 7.86
C THR A 61 -0.40 9.89 8.59
N VAL A 62 -1.71 9.65 8.46
CA VAL A 62 -2.34 8.46 9.03
C VAL A 62 -1.79 7.20 8.38
N ALA A 63 -1.66 7.20 7.05
CA ALA A 63 -1.16 6.04 6.32
C ALA A 63 0.27 5.66 6.76
N VAL A 64 1.18 6.62 6.80
CA VAL A 64 2.56 6.33 7.16
C VAL A 64 2.68 5.97 8.64
N SER A 65 1.90 6.60 9.50
CA SER A 65 1.91 6.27 10.94
C SER A 65 1.39 4.87 11.21
N ALA A 66 0.34 4.46 10.50
CA ALA A 66 -0.22 3.12 10.62
C ALA A 66 0.79 2.06 10.16
N ALA A 67 1.46 2.28 9.03
CA ALA A 67 2.47 1.37 8.53
C ALA A 67 3.65 1.27 9.51
N HIS A 68 4.08 2.40 10.04
CA HIS A 68 5.17 2.45 11.01
C HIS A 68 4.79 1.69 12.29
N ALA A 69 3.61 1.93 12.83
CA ALA A 69 3.16 1.26 14.03
C ALA A 69 3.03 -0.26 13.83
N TYR A 70 2.54 -0.67 12.67
CA TYR A 70 2.45 -2.09 12.34
C TYR A 70 3.84 -2.72 12.32
N ALA A 71 4.80 -2.06 11.69
CA ALA A 71 6.17 -2.55 11.64
C ALA A 71 6.80 -2.62 13.03
N MET A 72 6.53 -1.64 13.88
CA MET A 72 7.03 -1.64 15.26
C MET A 72 6.50 -2.83 16.07
N VAL A 73 5.23 -3.15 15.88
CA VAL A 73 4.58 -4.22 16.67
C VAL A 73 4.96 -5.60 16.14
N THR A 74 5.01 -5.78 14.82
CA THR A 74 5.19 -7.09 14.20
C THR A 74 6.62 -7.37 13.73
N GLY A 75 7.43 -6.33 13.54
CA GLY A 75 8.74 -6.47 12.90
C GLY A 75 8.66 -6.61 11.39
N GLU A 76 7.47 -6.52 10.79
CA GLU A 76 7.27 -6.70 9.36
C GLU A 76 6.93 -5.38 8.69
N PRO A 77 7.73 -4.90 7.71
CA PRO A 77 7.43 -3.66 7.02
C PRO A 77 6.17 -3.78 6.17
N GLN A 78 5.43 -2.68 6.08
CA GLN A 78 4.23 -2.60 5.26
C GLN A 78 4.41 -1.51 4.19
N ALA A 79 3.46 -1.43 3.26
CA ALA A 79 3.55 -0.48 2.16
C ALA A 79 2.65 0.72 2.39
N VAL A 80 3.09 1.86 1.90
CA VAL A 80 2.31 3.09 1.88
C VAL A 80 2.29 3.61 0.45
N ILE A 81 1.11 3.94 -0.05
CA ILE A 81 0.94 4.52 -1.38
C ILE A 81 0.15 5.81 -1.23
N VAL A 82 0.71 6.89 -1.75
CA VAL A 82 0.09 8.21 -1.67
C VAL A 82 0.09 8.88 -3.03
N HIS A 83 -0.75 9.90 -3.18
CA HIS A 83 -0.79 10.72 -4.37
C HIS A 83 0.44 11.65 -4.42
N VAL A 84 0.75 12.12 -5.61
CA VAL A 84 1.90 12.99 -5.85
C VAL A 84 1.77 14.33 -5.12
N ASP A 85 2.86 15.06 -5.05
CA ASP A 85 2.97 16.43 -4.57
C ASP A 85 2.54 16.55 -3.11
N VAL A 86 1.37 17.10 -2.83
CA VAL A 86 0.90 17.32 -1.45
C VAL A 86 0.87 16.01 -0.66
N GLY A 87 0.44 14.92 -1.28
CA GLY A 87 0.45 13.61 -0.63
C GLY A 87 1.84 13.21 -0.17
N THR A 88 2.81 13.38 -1.04
CA THR A 88 4.21 13.08 -0.71
C THR A 88 4.74 14.02 0.37
N GLN A 89 4.41 15.30 0.29
CA GLN A 89 4.85 16.27 1.29
C GLN A 89 4.29 15.95 2.69
N ASN A 90 3.06 15.48 2.74
CA ASN A 90 2.41 15.15 4.01
C ASN A 90 3.04 13.95 4.71
N LEU A 91 3.92 13.21 4.05
CA LEU A 91 4.65 12.11 4.69
C LEU A 91 5.85 12.59 5.52
N GLY A 92 6.30 13.83 5.31
CA GLY A 92 7.58 14.29 5.85
C GLY A 92 7.77 14.03 7.34
N GLY A 93 6.78 14.42 8.16
CA GLY A 93 6.85 14.20 9.60
C GLY A 93 6.87 12.72 10.01
N GLY A 94 6.06 11.93 9.33
CA GLY A 94 5.99 10.49 9.58
C GLY A 94 7.29 9.79 9.21
N VAL A 95 7.88 10.16 8.07
CA VAL A 95 9.17 9.60 7.64
C VAL A 95 10.27 9.98 8.61
N SER A 96 10.25 11.19 9.14
CA SER A 96 11.21 11.62 10.14
C SER A 96 11.11 10.77 11.40
N ASN A 97 9.89 10.55 11.91
CA ASN A 97 9.65 9.71 13.08
C ASN A 97 10.13 8.28 12.87
N TYR A 98 9.82 7.73 11.72
CA TYR A 98 10.24 6.41 11.30
C TYR A 98 11.77 6.28 11.31
N ARG A 99 12.44 7.27 10.74
CA ARG A 99 13.90 7.28 10.66
C ARG A 99 14.55 7.29 12.04
N PHE A 100 14.02 8.10 12.94
CA PHE A 100 14.56 8.17 14.30
C PHE A 100 14.16 6.96 15.16
N GLY A 101 13.03 6.34 14.84
CA GLY A 101 12.60 5.13 15.51
C GLY A 101 13.35 3.86 15.09
N GLU A 102 14.17 3.95 14.05
CA GLU A 102 14.96 2.83 13.53
C GLU A 102 14.12 1.61 13.15
N VAL A 103 12.89 1.84 12.68
CA VAL A 103 11.98 0.78 12.26
C VAL A 103 11.79 0.87 10.74
N GLY A 104 12.10 -0.20 10.06
CA GLY A 104 12.05 -0.29 8.62
C GLY A 104 10.67 -0.45 8.01
#